data_2b268ce6f809236c28b6cc5ebd031f4e
#
_entry.id   2b268ce6f809236c28b6cc5ebd031f4e
#
_cell.length_a   1.000
_cell.length_b   1.000
_cell.length_c   1.000
_cell.angle_alpha   90.00
_cell.angle_beta   90.00
_cell.angle_gamma   90.00
#
_symmetry.space_group_name_H-M   'P 1'
#
loop_
_entity.id
_entity.type
_entity.pdbx_description
1 polymer ?
#
loop_
_entity_poly.entity_id
_entity_poly.type
_entity_poly.pdbx_seq_one_letter_code
_entity_poly.pdbx_strand_id
1 'polypeptide(L)'
;MHITPEIRAKLNKTVDAHKYDHGHALVLSGGVGKGGAARLAARGALRIGAGAVTVGCPPAALQENATRLDAIMCATIDGPDGLRATFSDERINAVCIGPGLGLSRAKHFVPIVLATGRGTVLDADALSAFANDPDALLDILHKDCVLTPHHGEFKRLFPDIASRLSNTGSYSKADAARDAAERAGCVVLLKGAETVVAAPGDAVHINQALGDRAAPWLATAGSGDVLAGFVTGLLARGFGAKSAAEIAAWLHQECAIKFGPGLIAEDLPETLPKVFRDLGVT
;
A
#
# COMPACT_ATOMS: atom_id res chain seq x y z
N MET A 1 -15.75 9.16 3.59
CA MET A 1 -15.51 8.27 4.75
C MET A 1 -15.58 9.09 6.02
N HIS A 2 -16.11 8.52 7.12
CA HIS A 2 -15.98 9.11 8.45
C HIS A 2 -15.19 8.14 9.31
N ILE A 3 -14.19 8.65 10.06
CA ILE A 3 -13.49 7.85 11.07
C ILE A 3 -14.46 7.65 12.23
N THR A 4 -15.03 6.45 12.31
CA THR A 4 -15.96 6.09 13.38
C THR A 4 -15.21 5.97 14.72
N PRO A 5 -15.94 6.00 15.87
CA PRO A 5 -15.32 5.76 17.18
C PRO A 5 -14.55 4.43 17.25
N GLU A 6 -15.05 3.38 16.60
CA GLU A 6 -14.43 2.04 16.56
C GLU A 6 -13.10 2.07 15.77
N ILE A 7 -13.11 2.74 14.60
CA ILE A 7 -11.87 2.92 13.80
C ILE A 7 -10.84 3.72 14.61
N ARG A 8 -11.28 4.82 15.24
CA ARG A 8 -10.40 5.65 16.06
C ARG A 8 -9.83 4.84 17.24
N ALA A 9 -10.66 4.08 17.96
CA ALA A 9 -10.22 3.22 19.05
C ALA A 9 -9.14 2.22 18.58
N LYS A 10 -9.31 1.66 17.37
CA LYS A 10 -8.33 0.74 16.77
C LYS A 10 -7.07 1.47 16.28
N LEU A 11 -7.15 2.76 15.93
CA LEU A 11 -5.99 3.59 15.60
C LEU A 11 -5.19 4.02 16.84
N ASN A 12 -5.80 4.10 18.01
CA ASN A 12 -5.11 4.42 19.26
C ASN A 12 -4.04 3.37 19.63
N LYS A 13 -3.05 3.79 20.41
CA LYS A 13 -2.11 2.89 21.06
C LYS A 13 -2.33 2.94 22.56
N THR A 14 -2.30 1.78 23.21
CA THR A 14 -2.46 1.67 24.67
C THR A 14 -1.11 1.74 25.37
N VAL A 15 -1.11 2.17 26.64
CA VAL A 15 0.12 2.38 27.42
C VAL A 15 0.89 1.07 27.65
N ASP A 16 0.17 -0.05 27.76
CA ASP A 16 0.74 -1.36 28.06
C ASP A 16 1.12 -2.17 26.81
N ALA A 17 0.89 -1.63 25.60
CA ALA A 17 1.14 -2.35 24.38
C ALA A 17 2.63 -2.42 24.04
N HIS A 18 3.09 -3.62 23.67
CA HIS A 18 4.41 -3.82 23.10
C HIS A 18 4.41 -3.51 21.59
N LYS A 19 5.57 -3.12 21.02
CA LYS A 19 5.66 -2.77 19.60
C LYS A 19 5.09 -3.82 18.65
N TYR A 20 5.25 -5.11 18.95
CA TYR A 20 4.73 -6.19 18.10
C TYR A 20 3.22 -6.42 18.23
N ASP A 21 2.56 -5.88 19.26
CA ASP A 21 1.10 -5.88 19.35
C ASP A 21 0.46 -4.97 18.27
N HIS A 22 1.27 -4.05 17.74
CA HIS A 22 0.91 -3.19 16.62
C HIS A 22 1.43 -3.70 15.27
N GLY A 23 1.90 -4.97 15.22
CA GLY A 23 2.35 -5.67 14.04
C GLY A 23 3.72 -5.26 13.51
N HIS A 24 4.19 -6.03 12.54
CA HIS A 24 5.47 -5.86 11.89
C HIS A 24 5.31 -5.90 10.36
N ALA A 25 5.58 -4.78 9.70
CA ALA A 25 5.53 -4.66 8.26
C ALA A 25 6.91 -4.90 7.62
N LEU A 26 6.94 -5.72 6.58
CA LEU A 26 8.09 -5.88 5.68
C LEU A 26 7.85 -5.08 4.39
N VAL A 27 8.76 -4.20 4.02
CA VAL A 27 8.73 -3.46 2.75
C VAL A 27 9.89 -3.91 1.89
N LEU A 28 9.61 -4.48 0.73
CA LEU A 28 10.64 -5.02 -0.17
C LEU A 28 11.18 -3.92 -1.08
N SER A 29 12.48 -3.72 -1.05
CA SER A 29 13.19 -2.67 -1.77
C SER A 29 13.94 -3.20 -3.01
N GLY A 30 14.12 -2.32 -3.98
CA GLY A 30 14.99 -2.55 -5.12
C GLY A 30 16.48 -2.45 -4.81
N GLY A 31 17.28 -2.51 -5.87
CA GLY A 31 18.75 -2.42 -5.81
C GLY A 31 19.26 -1.01 -5.53
N VAL A 32 20.59 -0.84 -5.67
CA VAL A 32 21.29 0.43 -5.49
C VAL A 32 20.65 1.54 -6.33
N GLY A 33 20.43 2.70 -5.72
CA GLY A 33 19.79 3.87 -6.36
C GLY A 33 18.25 3.75 -6.49
N LYS A 34 17.63 2.63 -6.11
CA LYS A 34 16.18 2.38 -6.23
C LYS A 34 15.47 2.20 -4.88
N GLY A 35 16.12 2.56 -3.78
CA GLY A 35 15.55 2.40 -2.44
C GLY A 35 14.54 3.49 -2.02
N GLY A 36 14.40 4.59 -2.79
CA GLY A 36 13.58 5.74 -2.41
C GLY A 36 12.11 5.40 -2.16
N ALA A 37 11.48 4.73 -3.12
CA ALA A 37 10.08 4.31 -3.05
C ALA A 37 9.80 3.41 -1.83
N ALA A 38 10.65 2.41 -1.61
CA ALA A 38 10.52 1.52 -0.45
C ALA A 38 10.72 2.27 0.88
N ARG A 39 11.60 3.26 0.94
CA ARG A 39 11.78 4.08 2.15
C ARG A 39 10.55 4.95 2.43
N LEU A 40 9.93 5.53 1.39
CA LEU A 40 8.67 6.27 1.54
C LEU A 40 7.55 5.38 2.05
N ALA A 41 7.37 4.19 1.47
CA ALA A 41 6.40 3.22 1.92
C ALA A 41 6.66 2.78 3.37
N ALA A 42 7.90 2.47 3.72
CA ALA A 42 8.28 2.06 5.07
C ALA A 42 8.03 3.17 6.11
N ARG A 43 8.33 4.43 5.76
CA ARG A 43 8.04 5.57 6.62
C ARG A 43 6.54 5.77 6.80
N GLY A 44 5.76 5.62 5.71
CA GLY A 44 4.31 5.63 5.77
C GLY A 44 3.76 4.55 6.70
N ALA A 45 4.23 3.31 6.56
CA ALA A 45 3.81 2.18 7.40
C ALA A 45 4.12 2.40 8.89
N LEU A 46 5.30 2.95 9.20
CA LEU A 46 5.66 3.25 10.58
C LEU A 46 4.81 4.39 11.17
N ARG A 47 4.62 5.48 10.40
CA ARG A 47 3.86 6.67 10.85
C ARG A 47 2.38 6.38 11.08
N ILE A 48 1.77 5.50 10.27
CA ILE A 48 0.36 5.13 10.46
C ILE A 48 0.14 4.17 11.62
N GLY A 49 1.24 3.71 12.24
CA GLY A 49 1.20 3.07 13.53
C GLY A 49 1.66 1.61 13.57
N ALA A 50 2.18 1.02 12.47
CA ALA A 50 2.88 -0.25 12.59
C ALA A 50 3.91 -0.19 13.71
N GLY A 51 3.98 -1.23 14.54
CA GLY A 51 4.87 -1.23 15.70
C GLY A 51 6.33 -1.48 15.33
N ALA A 52 6.55 -2.21 14.24
CA ALA A 52 7.86 -2.45 13.65
C ALA A 52 7.77 -2.41 12.13
N VAL A 53 8.82 -1.92 11.48
CA VAL A 53 8.95 -1.93 10.01
C VAL A 53 10.37 -2.34 9.65
N THR A 54 10.48 -3.23 8.68
CA THR A 54 11.77 -3.64 8.11
C THR A 54 11.78 -3.39 6.60
N VAL A 55 12.82 -2.73 6.11
CA VAL A 55 13.12 -2.66 4.67
C VAL A 55 14.02 -3.83 4.32
N GLY A 56 13.50 -4.72 3.46
CA GLY A 56 14.23 -5.85 2.91
C GLY A 56 14.85 -5.50 1.56
N CYS A 57 16.18 -5.44 1.46
CA CYS A 57 16.89 -5.01 0.25
C CYS A 57 17.97 -6.01 -0.17
N PRO A 58 18.42 -5.98 -1.44
CA PRO A 58 19.61 -6.72 -1.85
C PRO A 58 20.83 -6.32 -1.02
N PRO A 59 21.81 -7.22 -0.80
CA PRO A 59 23.02 -6.92 -0.03
C PRO A 59 23.74 -5.63 -0.47
N ALA A 60 23.85 -5.40 -1.78
CA ALA A 60 24.51 -4.21 -2.34
C ALA A 60 23.78 -2.88 -2.00
N ALA A 61 22.48 -2.91 -1.69
CA ALA A 61 21.69 -1.72 -1.33
C ALA A 61 21.54 -1.52 0.19
N LEU A 62 22.11 -2.40 1.01
CA LEU A 62 21.95 -2.32 2.47
C LEU A 62 22.51 -1.01 3.03
N GLN A 63 23.72 -0.64 2.66
CA GLN A 63 24.37 0.57 3.18
C GLN A 63 23.59 1.83 2.78
N GLU A 64 23.11 1.91 1.53
CA GLU A 64 22.30 3.04 1.06
C GLU A 64 21.03 3.21 1.90
N ASN A 65 20.35 2.12 2.23
CA ASN A 65 19.14 2.19 3.06
C ASN A 65 19.47 2.49 4.51
N ALA A 66 20.48 1.84 5.09
CA ALA A 66 20.87 2.01 6.49
C ALA A 66 21.32 3.45 6.82
N THR A 67 21.96 4.15 5.87
CA THR A 67 22.35 5.56 6.08
C THR A 67 21.18 6.54 6.09
N ARG A 68 19.98 6.10 5.74
CA ARG A 68 18.78 6.94 5.63
C ARG A 68 17.65 6.54 6.58
N LEU A 69 17.82 5.47 7.33
CA LEU A 69 16.78 4.87 8.16
C LEU A 69 17.33 4.63 9.57
N ASP A 70 16.67 5.21 10.58
CA ASP A 70 17.03 5.03 11.99
C ASP A 70 16.06 4.07 12.70
N ALA A 71 14.77 4.44 12.82
CA ALA A 71 13.76 3.63 13.49
C ALA A 71 13.21 2.47 12.62
N ILE A 72 13.48 2.47 11.33
CA ILE A 72 13.10 1.42 10.38
C ILE A 72 14.30 0.48 10.25
N MET A 73 14.09 -0.79 10.53
CA MET A 73 15.13 -1.82 10.42
C MET A 73 15.47 -2.11 8.96
N CYS A 74 16.71 -2.49 8.70
CA CYS A 74 17.16 -2.95 7.39
C CYS A 74 17.56 -4.43 7.49
N ALA A 75 17.17 -5.22 6.49
CA ALA A 75 17.55 -6.62 6.35
C ALA A 75 18.03 -6.90 4.92
N THR A 76 19.07 -7.72 4.79
CA THR A 76 19.48 -8.21 3.48
C THR A 76 18.58 -9.37 3.05
N ILE A 77 18.06 -9.28 1.82
CA ILE A 77 17.29 -10.34 1.18
C ILE A 77 17.97 -10.66 -0.13
N ASP A 78 18.77 -11.74 -0.11
CA ASP A 78 19.51 -12.20 -1.28
C ASP A 78 18.72 -13.30 -2.01
N GLY A 79 18.03 -12.88 -3.07
CA GLY A 79 17.23 -13.76 -3.90
C GLY A 79 16.00 -14.39 -3.23
N PRO A 80 15.38 -15.38 -3.91
CA PRO A 80 14.19 -16.06 -3.44
C PRO A 80 14.37 -16.80 -2.12
N ASP A 81 15.51 -17.44 -1.89
CA ASP A 81 15.77 -18.21 -0.67
C ASP A 81 15.97 -17.31 0.54
N GLY A 82 16.66 -16.17 0.36
CA GLY A 82 16.76 -15.14 1.39
C GLY A 82 15.38 -14.57 1.78
N LEU A 83 14.47 -14.43 0.80
CA LEU A 83 13.10 -14.00 1.08
C LEU A 83 12.32 -15.07 1.87
N ARG A 84 12.42 -16.36 1.48
CA ARG A 84 11.79 -17.45 2.24
C ARG A 84 12.30 -17.51 3.68
N ALA A 85 13.62 -17.38 3.85
CA ALA A 85 14.24 -17.35 5.17
C ALA A 85 13.74 -16.18 6.04
N THR A 86 13.50 -15.01 5.44
CA THR A 86 12.96 -13.84 6.15
C THR A 86 11.57 -14.14 6.75
N PHE A 87 10.74 -14.94 6.09
CA PHE A 87 9.41 -15.30 6.55
C PHE A 87 9.38 -16.35 7.67
N SER A 88 10.52 -16.88 8.12
CA SER A 88 10.63 -17.64 9.38
C SER A 88 10.34 -16.76 10.61
N ASP A 89 10.46 -15.43 10.48
CA ASP A 89 9.96 -14.50 11.49
C ASP A 89 8.44 -14.36 11.39
N GLU A 90 7.73 -15.07 12.26
CA GLU A 90 6.26 -15.07 12.32
C GLU A 90 5.67 -13.72 12.75
N ARG A 91 6.48 -12.82 13.33
CA ARG A 91 6.04 -11.48 13.72
C ARG A 91 5.75 -10.59 12.52
N ILE A 92 6.37 -10.86 11.36
CA ILE A 92 6.06 -10.17 10.10
C ILE A 92 4.66 -10.60 9.67
N ASN A 93 3.69 -9.72 9.76
CA ASN A 93 2.28 -10.01 9.46
C ASN A 93 1.70 -9.20 8.29
N ALA A 94 2.46 -8.23 7.75
CA ALA A 94 2.09 -7.50 6.56
C ALA A 94 3.30 -7.26 5.64
N VAL A 95 3.06 -7.24 4.33
CA VAL A 95 4.12 -7.06 3.32
C VAL A 95 3.72 -5.99 2.32
N CYS A 96 4.63 -5.08 2.00
CA CYS A 96 4.56 -4.19 0.85
C CYS A 96 5.55 -4.65 -0.21
N ILE A 97 5.06 -4.94 -1.41
CA ILE A 97 5.89 -5.39 -2.52
C ILE A 97 5.58 -4.59 -3.78
N GLY A 98 6.63 -4.12 -4.44
CA GLY A 98 6.55 -3.45 -5.75
C GLY A 98 7.23 -2.09 -5.83
N PRO A 99 7.05 -1.16 -4.86
CA PRO A 99 7.66 0.16 -4.93
C PRO A 99 9.18 0.12 -5.18
N GLY A 100 9.59 0.48 -6.41
CA GLY A 100 10.98 0.50 -6.82
C GLY A 100 11.72 -0.85 -6.83
N LEU A 101 11.00 -1.98 -6.78
CA LEU A 101 11.56 -3.33 -6.62
C LEU A 101 12.32 -3.82 -7.87
N GLY A 102 11.85 -3.41 -9.05
CA GLY A 102 12.29 -3.91 -10.35
C GLY A 102 11.48 -5.13 -10.82
N LEU A 103 11.11 -5.15 -12.11
CA LEU A 103 10.19 -6.15 -12.69
C LEU A 103 10.66 -7.58 -12.51
N SER A 104 11.96 -7.85 -12.74
CA SER A 104 12.52 -9.20 -12.61
C SER A 104 12.42 -9.71 -11.17
N ARG A 105 12.78 -8.88 -10.19
CA ARG A 105 12.71 -9.23 -8.77
C ARG A 105 11.25 -9.40 -8.33
N ALA A 106 10.36 -8.53 -8.79
CA ALA A 106 8.92 -8.63 -8.52
C ALA A 106 8.34 -9.95 -9.02
N LYS A 107 8.65 -10.35 -10.25
CA LYS A 107 8.16 -11.60 -10.84
C LYS A 107 8.53 -12.84 -10.03
N HIS A 108 9.72 -12.86 -9.42
CA HIS A 108 10.17 -13.99 -8.59
C HIS A 108 9.66 -13.91 -7.15
N PHE A 109 9.49 -12.70 -6.61
CA PHE A 109 9.18 -12.51 -5.19
C PHE A 109 7.68 -12.53 -4.90
N VAL A 110 6.84 -12.03 -5.81
CA VAL A 110 5.38 -11.98 -5.61
C VAL A 110 4.80 -13.37 -5.28
N PRO A 111 5.10 -14.44 -6.02
CA PRO A 111 4.56 -15.78 -5.68
C PRO A 111 5.00 -16.25 -4.29
N ILE A 112 6.25 -15.95 -3.87
CA ILE A 112 6.76 -16.34 -2.56
C ILE A 112 6.04 -15.59 -1.44
N VAL A 113 5.83 -14.28 -1.62
CA VAL A 113 5.11 -13.45 -0.65
C VAL A 113 3.67 -13.93 -0.51
N LEU A 114 2.96 -14.11 -1.62
CA LEU A 114 1.55 -14.52 -1.62
C LEU A 114 1.35 -15.91 -1.01
N ALA A 115 2.28 -16.84 -1.24
CA ALA A 115 2.23 -18.18 -0.63
C ALA A 115 2.29 -18.16 0.91
N THR A 116 2.68 -17.03 1.53
CA THR A 116 2.70 -16.90 2.99
C THR A 116 1.32 -16.64 3.62
N GLY A 117 0.33 -16.24 2.81
CA GLY A 117 -1.02 -15.85 3.26
C GLY A 117 -1.06 -14.56 4.11
N ARG A 118 0.05 -13.82 4.22
CA ARG A 118 0.12 -12.58 5.01
C ARG A 118 -0.59 -11.43 4.28
N GLY A 119 -1.12 -10.47 5.03
CA GLY A 119 -1.68 -9.25 4.46
C GLY A 119 -0.67 -8.58 3.51
N THR A 120 -1.01 -8.44 2.22
CA THR A 120 -0.05 -8.02 1.20
C THR A 120 -0.56 -6.88 0.35
N VAL A 121 0.24 -5.81 0.26
CA VAL A 121 0.03 -4.71 -0.68
C VAL A 121 0.91 -4.92 -1.91
N LEU A 122 0.28 -4.98 -3.09
CA LEU A 122 0.95 -5.06 -4.38
C LEU A 122 0.79 -3.73 -5.12
N ASP A 123 1.90 -3.05 -5.40
CA ASP A 123 1.93 -1.76 -6.09
C ASP A 123 3.01 -1.74 -7.18
N ALA A 124 2.94 -0.81 -8.09
CA ALA A 124 3.99 -0.49 -9.06
C ALA A 124 4.58 -1.73 -9.78
N ASP A 125 5.87 -2.05 -9.54
CA ASP A 125 6.56 -3.15 -10.21
C ASP A 125 5.94 -4.52 -9.93
N ALA A 126 5.27 -4.73 -8.77
CA ALA A 126 4.58 -5.98 -8.46
C ALA A 126 3.37 -6.22 -9.37
N LEU A 127 2.71 -5.15 -9.82
CA LEU A 127 1.63 -5.20 -10.79
C LEU A 127 2.16 -5.26 -12.21
N SER A 128 3.15 -4.42 -12.52
CA SER A 128 3.71 -4.27 -13.86
C SER A 128 4.48 -5.51 -14.34
N ALA A 129 5.04 -6.31 -13.42
CA ALA A 129 5.74 -7.55 -13.74
C ALA A 129 4.83 -8.63 -14.37
N PHE A 130 3.53 -8.50 -14.19
CA PHE A 130 2.52 -9.44 -14.71
C PHE A 130 1.67 -8.81 -15.84
N ALA A 131 2.08 -7.66 -16.38
CA ALA A 131 1.32 -6.96 -17.42
C ALA A 131 1.12 -7.78 -18.71
N ASN A 132 2.03 -8.70 -19.02
CA ASN A 132 1.94 -9.58 -20.20
C ASN A 132 1.21 -10.90 -19.94
N ASP A 133 0.96 -11.23 -18.68
CA ASP A 133 0.25 -12.42 -18.24
C ASP A 133 -0.43 -12.12 -16.90
N PRO A 134 -1.53 -11.38 -16.91
CA PRO A 134 -2.26 -10.99 -15.71
C PRO A 134 -2.80 -12.19 -14.93
N ASP A 135 -3.22 -13.26 -15.62
CA ASP A 135 -3.80 -14.43 -14.98
C ASP A 135 -2.79 -15.12 -14.05
N ALA A 136 -1.50 -15.13 -14.41
CA ALA A 136 -0.44 -15.65 -13.54
C ALA A 136 -0.33 -14.91 -12.19
N LEU A 137 -0.81 -13.66 -12.09
CA LEU A 137 -0.95 -12.94 -10.82
C LEU A 137 -2.30 -13.26 -10.18
N LEU A 138 -3.39 -13.14 -10.94
CA LEU A 138 -4.76 -13.24 -10.42
C LEU A 138 -5.02 -14.61 -9.78
N ASP A 139 -4.48 -15.69 -10.35
CA ASP A 139 -4.64 -17.07 -9.86
C ASP A 139 -3.98 -17.33 -8.49
N ILE A 140 -3.03 -16.50 -8.07
CA ILE A 140 -2.31 -16.67 -6.80
C ILE A 140 -2.67 -15.65 -5.73
N LEU A 141 -3.56 -14.69 -6.05
CA LEU A 141 -4.05 -13.72 -5.07
C LEU A 141 -4.94 -14.39 -4.01
N HIS A 142 -5.01 -13.77 -2.85
CA HIS A 142 -5.89 -14.19 -1.77
C HIS A 142 -6.61 -12.97 -1.15
N LYS A 143 -7.68 -13.20 -0.40
CA LYS A 143 -8.57 -12.17 0.16
C LYS A 143 -7.89 -11.06 0.98
N ASP A 144 -6.72 -11.34 1.54
CA ASP A 144 -5.96 -10.39 2.37
C ASP A 144 -4.93 -9.57 1.54
N CYS A 145 -5.03 -9.64 0.19
CA CYS A 145 -4.27 -8.79 -0.74
C CYS A 145 -4.99 -7.45 -1.00
N VAL A 146 -4.19 -6.42 -1.23
CA VAL A 146 -4.63 -5.11 -1.73
C VAL A 146 -3.80 -4.76 -2.96
N LEU A 147 -4.44 -4.70 -4.11
CA LEU A 147 -3.85 -4.15 -5.34
C LEU A 147 -4.06 -2.64 -5.36
N THR A 148 -3.01 -1.87 -5.65
CA THR A 148 -3.09 -0.40 -5.69
C THR A 148 -2.75 0.19 -7.06
N PRO A 149 -3.41 -0.26 -8.15
CA PRO A 149 -3.09 0.21 -9.49
C PRO A 149 -3.44 1.68 -9.70
N HIS A 150 -2.58 2.42 -10.41
CA HIS A 150 -3.00 3.61 -11.13
C HIS A 150 -3.69 3.20 -12.45
N HIS A 151 -4.30 4.14 -13.17
CA HIS A 151 -5.06 3.83 -14.39
C HIS A 151 -4.25 3.02 -15.44
N GLY A 152 -2.96 3.32 -15.61
CA GLY A 152 -2.12 2.62 -16.58
C GLY A 152 -1.81 1.16 -16.18
N GLU A 153 -1.60 0.88 -14.88
CA GLU A 153 -1.43 -0.46 -14.34
C GLU A 153 -2.74 -1.25 -14.42
N PHE A 154 -3.85 -0.60 -14.06
CA PHE A 154 -5.19 -1.17 -14.16
C PHE A 154 -5.52 -1.64 -15.59
N LYS A 155 -5.23 -0.79 -16.60
CA LYS A 155 -5.44 -1.14 -18.00
C LYS A 155 -4.64 -2.36 -18.44
N ARG A 156 -3.44 -2.56 -17.89
CA ARG A 156 -2.61 -3.73 -18.22
C ARG A 156 -3.09 -5.01 -17.54
N LEU A 157 -3.58 -4.93 -16.31
CA LEU A 157 -4.07 -6.08 -15.56
C LEU A 157 -5.50 -6.49 -15.94
N PHE A 158 -6.34 -5.50 -16.28
CA PHE A 158 -7.76 -5.68 -16.57
C PHE A 158 -8.15 -4.99 -17.89
N PRO A 159 -7.57 -5.42 -19.05
CA PRO A 159 -7.71 -4.69 -20.31
C PRO A 159 -9.15 -4.60 -20.83
N ASP A 160 -9.94 -5.64 -20.66
CA ASP A 160 -11.35 -5.70 -21.03
C ASP A 160 -12.21 -4.77 -20.17
N ILE A 161 -11.99 -4.77 -18.85
CA ILE A 161 -12.69 -3.87 -17.91
C ILE A 161 -12.33 -2.42 -18.21
N ALA A 162 -11.04 -2.13 -18.42
CA ALA A 162 -10.57 -0.78 -18.78
C ALA A 162 -11.12 -0.30 -20.13
N SER A 163 -11.28 -1.21 -21.09
CA SER A 163 -11.92 -0.89 -22.38
C SER A 163 -13.38 -0.46 -22.22
N ARG A 164 -14.14 -1.14 -21.36
CA ARG A 164 -15.53 -0.75 -21.03
C ARG A 164 -15.60 0.63 -20.39
N LEU A 165 -14.67 0.94 -19.48
CA LEU A 165 -14.59 2.25 -18.82
C LEU A 165 -14.37 3.39 -19.83
N SER A 166 -13.67 3.13 -20.93
CA SER A 166 -13.39 4.13 -21.96
C SER A 166 -14.53 4.29 -22.98
N ASN A 167 -15.35 3.26 -23.19
CA ASN A 167 -16.28 3.17 -24.32
C ASN A 167 -17.76 3.40 -23.98
N THR A 168 -18.15 3.34 -22.70
CA THR A 168 -19.56 3.43 -22.31
C THR A 168 -19.76 4.48 -21.22
N GLY A 169 -20.55 5.53 -21.54
CA GLY A 169 -20.87 6.58 -20.58
C GLY A 169 -21.68 6.13 -19.34
N SER A 170 -22.16 4.88 -19.32
CA SER A 170 -22.90 4.28 -18.21
C SER A 170 -22.05 3.38 -17.28
N TYR A 171 -20.80 3.07 -17.66
CA TYR A 171 -19.92 2.23 -16.86
C TYR A 171 -18.90 3.09 -16.11
N SER A 172 -19.07 3.16 -14.81
CA SER A 172 -18.30 4.06 -13.96
C SER A 172 -16.96 3.45 -13.49
N LYS A 173 -16.07 4.30 -12.94
CA LYS A 173 -14.85 3.84 -12.29
C LYS A 173 -15.15 2.92 -11.09
N ALA A 174 -16.28 3.15 -10.41
CA ALA A 174 -16.73 2.28 -9.32
C ALA A 174 -17.12 0.88 -9.83
N ASP A 175 -17.80 0.80 -10.98
CA ASP A 175 -18.13 -0.48 -11.60
C ASP A 175 -16.87 -1.21 -12.04
N ALA A 176 -15.92 -0.49 -12.65
CA ALA A 176 -14.65 -1.08 -13.06
C ALA A 176 -13.84 -1.63 -11.88
N ALA A 177 -13.77 -0.89 -10.76
CA ALA A 177 -13.09 -1.36 -9.56
C ALA A 177 -13.78 -2.57 -8.93
N ARG A 178 -15.13 -2.61 -8.95
CA ARG A 178 -15.92 -3.74 -8.47
C ARG A 178 -15.64 -4.99 -9.30
N ASP A 179 -15.78 -4.89 -10.63
CA ASP A 179 -15.54 -6.03 -11.53
C ASP A 179 -14.10 -6.56 -11.40
N ALA A 180 -13.12 -5.66 -11.22
CA ALA A 180 -11.73 -6.04 -11.02
C ALA A 180 -11.51 -6.72 -9.67
N ALA A 181 -12.15 -6.26 -8.60
CA ALA A 181 -12.05 -6.87 -7.28
C ALA A 181 -12.69 -8.28 -7.26
N GLU A 182 -13.85 -8.45 -7.89
CA GLU A 182 -14.48 -9.76 -8.06
C GLU A 182 -13.57 -10.74 -8.81
N ARG A 183 -12.97 -10.30 -9.92
CA ARG A 183 -12.04 -11.14 -10.70
C ARG A 183 -10.76 -11.48 -9.94
N ALA A 184 -10.21 -10.51 -9.21
CA ALA A 184 -8.98 -10.70 -8.46
C ALA A 184 -9.17 -11.48 -7.15
N GLY A 185 -10.41 -11.63 -6.67
CA GLY A 185 -10.70 -12.25 -5.38
C GLY A 185 -10.13 -11.50 -4.17
N CYS A 186 -9.76 -10.21 -4.35
CA CYS A 186 -9.14 -9.38 -3.31
C CYS A 186 -9.50 -7.91 -3.46
N VAL A 187 -8.95 -7.06 -2.59
CA VAL A 187 -9.20 -5.62 -2.62
C VAL A 187 -8.47 -4.95 -3.78
N VAL A 188 -9.18 -4.10 -4.53
CA VAL A 188 -8.62 -3.22 -5.54
C VAL A 188 -8.82 -1.76 -5.11
N LEU A 189 -7.72 -1.04 -4.91
CA LEU A 189 -7.67 0.40 -4.69
C LEU A 189 -7.22 1.07 -6.00
N LEU A 190 -8.18 1.50 -6.81
CA LEU A 190 -7.92 2.16 -8.11
C LEU A 190 -7.63 3.64 -7.89
N LYS A 191 -6.34 4.00 -8.00
CA LYS A 191 -5.83 5.37 -7.75
C LYS A 191 -6.35 6.41 -8.75
N GLY A 192 -6.40 7.68 -8.31
CA GLY A 192 -6.73 8.85 -9.12
C GLY A 192 -7.32 9.98 -8.28
N ALA A 193 -7.71 11.10 -8.91
CA ALA A 193 -8.42 12.20 -8.25
C ALA A 193 -9.70 11.70 -7.55
N GLU A 194 -10.32 10.70 -8.10
CA GLU A 194 -11.31 9.85 -7.48
C GLU A 194 -10.67 8.50 -7.24
N THR A 195 -10.28 8.22 -5.99
CA THR A 195 -9.74 6.92 -5.59
C THR A 195 -10.88 6.01 -5.17
N VAL A 196 -10.98 4.85 -5.81
CA VAL A 196 -12.06 3.88 -5.60
C VAL A 196 -11.49 2.62 -4.94
N VAL A 197 -12.11 2.19 -3.84
CA VAL A 197 -11.78 0.95 -3.14
C VAL A 197 -12.94 -0.02 -3.27
N ALA A 198 -12.68 -1.20 -3.81
CA ALA A 198 -13.64 -2.28 -3.98
C ALA A 198 -13.09 -3.58 -3.39
N ALA A 199 -13.99 -4.41 -2.86
CA ALA A 199 -13.70 -5.76 -2.41
C ALA A 199 -14.79 -6.71 -2.94
N PRO A 200 -14.49 -8.01 -3.14
CA PRO A 200 -15.49 -8.97 -3.62
C PRO A 200 -16.73 -9.01 -2.72
N GLY A 201 -17.92 -8.98 -3.33
CA GLY A 201 -19.20 -9.09 -2.63
C GLY A 201 -19.56 -7.92 -1.72
N ASP A 202 -18.85 -6.80 -1.79
CA ASP A 202 -19.02 -5.69 -0.84
C ASP A 202 -19.30 -4.34 -1.53
N ALA A 203 -19.80 -3.37 -0.78
CA ALA A 203 -20.03 -2.02 -1.27
C ALA A 203 -18.73 -1.33 -1.64
N VAL A 204 -18.76 -0.61 -2.76
CA VAL A 204 -17.62 0.18 -3.24
C VAL A 204 -17.52 1.47 -2.41
N HIS A 205 -16.30 1.83 -2.01
CA HIS A 205 -16.01 3.12 -1.38
C HIS A 205 -15.33 4.05 -2.37
N ILE A 206 -15.82 5.30 -2.45
CA ILE A 206 -15.26 6.35 -3.29
C ILE A 206 -14.68 7.45 -2.41
N ASN A 207 -13.39 7.68 -2.52
CA ASN A 207 -12.69 8.78 -1.87
C ASN A 207 -12.40 9.86 -2.91
N GLN A 208 -13.20 10.93 -2.89
CA GLN A 208 -13.14 12.02 -3.87
C GLN A 208 -12.22 13.13 -3.40
N ALA A 209 -11.17 13.42 -4.19
CA ALA A 209 -10.30 14.58 -4.02
C ALA A 209 -10.71 15.71 -5.01
N LEU A 210 -11.99 16.09 -4.97
CA LEU A 210 -12.61 17.07 -5.88
C LEU A 210 -13.25 18.21 -5.09
N GLY A 211 -13.48 19.35 -5.77
CA GLY A 211 -14.09 20.53 -5.17
C GLY A 211 -13.30 21.03 -3.97
N ASP A 212 -13.98 21.32 -2.87
CA ASP A 212 -13.37 21.82 -1.62
C ASP A 212 -12.43 20.80 -0.95
N ARG A 213 -12.47 19.54 -1.39
CA ARG A 213 -11.59 18.47 -0.93
C ARG A 213 -10.51 18.12 -1.94
N ALA A 214 -10.30 18.96 -2.95
CA ALA A 214 -9.25 18.76 -3.94
C ALA A 214 -7.86 18.72 -3.31
N ALA A 215 -7.05 17.77 -3.72
CA ALA A 215 -5.67 17.60 -3.27
C ALA A 215 -4.71 17.45 -4.48
N PRO A 216 -4.61 18.47 -5.35
CA PRO A 216 -3.87 18.35 -6.61
C PRO A 216 -2.37 18.10 -6.41
N TRP A 217 -1.82 18.49 -5.27
CA TRP A 217 -0.42 18.27 -4.90
C TRP A 217 -0.09 16.79 -4.60
N LEU A 218 -1.09 15.92 -4.51
CA LEU A 218 -0.86 14.45 -4.51
C LEU A 218 -0.33 13.93 -5.87
N ALA A 219 -0.44 14.71 -6.94
CA ALA A 219 0.15 14.37 -8.24
C ALA A 219 1.67 14.63 -8.24
N THR A 220 2.38 14.04 -7.29
CA THR A 220 3.83 14.09 -7.13
C THR A 220 4.42 12.69 -7.05
N ALA A 221 5.68 12.54 -7.46
CA ALA A 221 6.39 11.27 -7.40
C ALA A 221 6.48 10.78 -5.93
N GLY A 222 6.24 9.50 -5.70
CA GLY A 222 6.36 8.90 -4.38
C GLY A 222 5.08 8.93 -3.54
N SER A 223 4.06 9.74 -3.90
CA SER A 223 2.81 9.80 -3.12
C SER A 223 2.08 8.46 -3.09
N GLY A 224 2.10 7.71 -4.20
CA GLY A 224 1.58 6.35 -4.28
C GLY A 224 2.33 5.37 -3.37
N ASP A 225 3.65 5.50 -3.28
CA ASP A 225 4.48 4.66 -2.41
C ASP A 225 4.11 4.87 -0.93
N VAL A 226 3.87 6.13 -0.52
CA VAL A 226 3.38 6.45 0.82
C VAL A 226 2.01 5.85 1.07
N LEU A 227 1.09 5.92 0.10
CA LEU A 227 -0.24 5.30 0.20
C LEU A 227 -0.12 3.78 0.38
N ALA A 228 0.71 3.10 -0.42
CA ALA A 228 0.99 1.68 -0.24
C ALA A 228 1.55 1.38 1.16
N GLY A 229 2.41 2.24 1.67
CA GLY A 229 2.93 2.19 3.04
C GLY A 229 1.82 2.34 4.10
N PHE A 230 0.91 3.30 3.93
CA PHE A 230 -0.23 3.48 4.84
C PHE A 230 -1.12 2.23 4.87
N VAL A 231 -1.47 1.68 3.71
CA VAL A 231 -2.24 0.42 3.66
C VAL A 231 -1.51 -0.70 4.39
N THR A 232 -0.21 -0.86 4.12
CA THR A 232 0.62 -1.92 4.73
C THR A 232 0.69 -1.77 6.25
N GLY A 233 0.87 -0.55 6.75
CA GLY A 233 0.91 -0.28 8.19
C GLY A 233 -0.42 -0.61 8.88
N LEU A 234 -1.55 -0.33 8.24
CA LEU A 234 -2.87 -0.69 8.76
C LEU A 234 -3.13 -2.21 8.71
N LEU A 235 -2.68 -2.89 7.65
CA LEU A 235 -2.69 -4.37 7.61
C LEU A 235 -1.86 -4.95 8.77
N ALA A 236 -0.66 -4.44 9.00
CA ALA A 236 0.18 -4.86 10.13
C ALA A 236 -0.53 -4.68 11.48
N ARG A 237 -1.32 -3.61 11.62
CA ARG A 237 -2.15 -3.35 12.81
C ARG A 237 -3.40 -4.22 12.89
N GLY A 238 -3.58 -5.18 12.00
CA GLY A 238 -4.70 -6.11 12.00
C GLY A 238 -6.02 -5.53 11.47
N PHE A 239 -6.00 -4.42 10.70
CA PHE A 239 -7.17 -4.01 9.94
C PHE A 239 -7.38 -4.98 8.78
N GLY A 240 -8.64 -5.31 8.49
CA GLY A 240 -8.97 -6.08 7.29
C GLY A 240 -8.61 -5.29 6.02
N ALA A 241 -8.31 -5.99 4.93
CA ALA A 241 -7.76 -5.43 3.69
C ALA A 241 -8.58 -4.25 3.15
N LYS A 242 -9.91 -4.37 3.09
CA LYS A 242 -10.80 -3.30 2.64
C LYS A 242 -10.73 -2.07 3.55
N SER A 243 -10.89 -2.25 4.85
CA SER A 243 -10.84 -1.13 5.80
C SER A 243 -9.47 -0.46 5.81
N ALA A 244 -8.38 -1.23 5.70
CA ALA A 244 -7.03 -0.69 5.58
C ALA A 244 -6.89 0.20 4.34
N ALA A 245 -7.37 -0.25 3.19
CA ALA A 245 -7.34 0.51 1.94
C ALA A 245 -8.19 1.80 2.01
N GLU A 246 -9.41 1.72 2.55
CA GLU A 246 -10.31 2.87 2.69
C GLU A 246 -9.74 3.94 3.64
N ILE A 247 -9.29 3.52 4.83
CA ILE A 247 -8.72 4.41 5.84
C ILE A 247 -7.44 5.05 5.31
N ALA A 248 -6.56 4.25 4.68
CA ALA A 248 -5.32 4.75 4.10
C ALA A 248 -5.57 5.80 3.02
N ALA A 249 -6.48 5.54 2.08
CA ALA A 249 -6.82 6.48 1.01
C ALA A 249 -7.35 7.81 1.56
N TRP A 250 -8.21 7.74 2.58
CA TRP A 250 -8.77 8.92 3.22
C TRP A 250 -7.71 9.71 3.99
N LEU A 251 -6.90 9.06 4.85
CA LEU A 251 -5.83 9.71 5.61
C LEU A 251 -4.76 10.31 4.71
N HIS A 252 -4.44 9.66 3.61
CA HIS A 252 -3.50 10.14 2.61
C HIS A 252 -3.97 11.48 2.01
N GLN A 253 -5.25 11.58 1.66
CA GLN A 253 -5.86 12.82 1.19
C GLN A 253 -5.92 13.90 2.29
N GLU A 254 -6.29 13.54 3.52
CA GLU A 254 -6.30 14.48 4.66
C GLU A 254 -4.92 15.09 4.92
N CYS A 255 -3.86 14.26 4.83
CA CYS A 255 -2.48 14.76 4.94
C CYS A 255 -2.17 15.80 3.86
N ALA A 256 -2.59 15.56 2.62
CA ALA A 256 -2.34 16.49 1.53
C ALA A 256 -3.14 17.79 1.67
N ILE A 257 -4.40 17.71 2.05
CA ILE A 257 -5.24 18.89 2.32
C ILE A 257 -4.65 19.70 3.48
N LYS A 258 -4.23 19.04 4.55
CA LYS A 258 -3.67 19.66 5.74
C LYS A 258 -2.32 20.33 5.49
N PHE A 259 -1.48 19.77 4.62
CA PHE A 259 -0.20 20.36 4.25
C PHE A 259 -0.39 21.52 3.28
N GLY A 260 -1.16 21.30 2.21
CA GLY A 260 -1.44 22.33 1.19
C GLY A 260 -0.38 22.41 0.08
N PRO A 261 -0.30 23.58 -0.60
CA PRO A 261 0.63 23.79 -1.70
C PRO A 261 2.10 23.60 -1.32
N GLY A 262 2.88 23.02 -2.23
CA GLY A 262 4.29 22.70 -2.02
C GLY A 262 4.56 21.29 -1.50
N LEU A 263 3.51 20.49 -1.29
CA LEU A 263 3.61 19.10 -0.80
C LEU A 263 4.49 18.26 -1.72
N ILE A 264 5.41 17.52 -1.12
CA ILE A 264 6.14 16.39 -1.69
C ILE A 264 5.79 15.10 -0.92
N ALA A 265 6.19 13.96 -1.45
CA ALA A 265 5.78 12.67 -0.87
C ALA A 265 6.23 12.50 0.58
N GLU A 266 7.40 13.00 0.93
CA GLU A 266 7.97 12.96 2.28
C GLU A 266 7.10 13.67 3.32
N ASP A 267 6.35 14.69 2.92
CA ASP A 267 5.51 15.47 3.82
C ASP A 267 4.27 14.70 4.30
N LEU A 268 3.78 13.76 3.49
CA LEU A 268 2.58 13.00 3.81
C LEU A 268 2.69 12.25 5.13
N PRO A 269 3.70 11.40 5.36
CA PRO A 269 3.87 10.73 6.65
C PRO A 269 4.18 11.69 7.80
N GLU A 270 4.82 12.84 7.52
CA GLU A 270 5.13 13.85 8.55
C GLU A 270 3.91 14.69 8.94
N THR A 271 2.92 14.82 8.04
CA THR A 271 1.67 15.51 8.32
C THR A 271 0.66 14.64 9.06
N LEU A 272 0.75 13.32 8.91
CA LEU A 272 -0.19 12.37 9.52
C LEU A 272 -0.39 12.56 11.04
N PRO A 273 0.65 12.84 11.86
CA PRO A 273 0.45 13.09 13.29
C PRO A 273 -0.42 14.32 13.59
N LYS A 274 -0.46 15.30 12.70
CA LYS A 274 -1.36 16.46 12.84
C LYS A 274 -2.80 16.05 12.55
N VAL A 275 -3.02 15.25 11.49
CA VAL A 275 -4.33 14.69 11.17
C VAL A 275 -4.84 13.79 12.31
N PHE A 276 -4.00 12.95 12.88
CA PHE A 276 -4.36 12.10 14.02
C PHE A 276 -4.79 12.92 15.24
N ARG A 277 -4.09 14.02 15.57
CA ARG A 277 -4.50 14.90 16.67
C ARG A 277 -5.88 15.53 16.42
N ASP A 278 -6.16 15.98 15.18
CA ASP A 278 -7.46 16.56 14.83
C ASP A 278 -8.59 15.53 14.95
N LEU A 279 -8.28 14.25 14.74
CA LEU A 279 -9.21 13.13 14.90
C LEU A 279 -9.34 12.63 16.34
N GLY A 280 -8.53 13.13 17.27
CA GLY A 280 -8.47 12.65 18.65
C GLY A 280 -7.92 11.22 18.77
N VAL A 281 -7.00 10.83 17.88
CA VAL A 281 -6.23 9.57 18.01
C VAL A 281 -5.11 9.78 19.03
N THR A 282 -4.97 8.86 19.98
CA THR A 282 -4.03 8.92 21.12
C THR A 282 -3.07 7.73 21.15
#